data_07c8d981fb5ce97e24bbbdca10546db1
#
_entry.id   07c8d981fb5ce97e24bbbdca10546db1
#
_cell.length_a   1.000
_cell.length_b   1.000
_cell.length_c   1.000
_cell.angle_alpha   90.00
_cell.angle_beta   90.00
_cell.angle_gamma   90.00
#
_symmetry.space_group_name_H-M   'P 1'
#
loop_
_entity.id
_entity.type
_entity.pdbx_description
1 polymer ?
#
loop_
_entity_poly.entity_id
_entity_poly.type
_entity_poly.pdbx_seq_one_letter_code
_entity_poly.pdbx_strand_id
1 'polypeptide(L)'
;MIEFDAASFRYGDQPVLRDVSLRLEAGSLHFLTGRSGAGKTTLLRLIYGALTPTAGAVRVLGQDMRGASRKAVALLRRRLGLVLQDCDLLDHMSVADNIALPLRVRGERLDAHRGNIEDLAAWIGLAARLDARPPELSSGERQRVAVARALITTPDLVIADEPTGDVDEEAAARILDLFIELHAAGRTVLVATHDLALIRKAQGRAKARTLRLEAGALIRAGAALSRPRR
;
A
#
# COMPACT_ATOMS: atom_id res chain seq x y z
N MET A 1 1.43 3.25 -15.02
CA MET A 1 0.58 2.78 -13.89
C MET A 1 0.29 3.89 -12.89
N ILE A 2 1.30 4.49 -12.27
CA ILE A 2 1.17 5.68 -11.39
C ILE A 2 2.06 6.77 -11.96
N GLU A 3 1.53 7.99 -12.10
CA GLU A 3 2.26 9.14 -12.60
C GLU A 3 1.97 10.35 -11.70
N PHE A 4 3.03 11.03 -11.28
CA PHE A 4 3.01 12.34 -10.64
C PHE A 4 3.75 13.31 -11.55
N ASP A 5 3.14 14.44 -11.84
CA ASP A 5 3.70 15.51 -12.65
C ASP A 5 3.68 16.80 -11.83
N ALA A 6 4.85 17.19 -11.31
CA ALA A 6 5.05 18.33 -10.42
C ALA A 6 3.96 18.44 -9.32
N ALA A 7 3.55 17.29 -8.78
CA ALA A 7 2.45 17.23 -7.83
C ALA A 7 2.86 17.75 -6.46
N SER A 8 2.08 18.68 -5.93
CA SER A 8 2.28 19.26 -4.61
C SER A 8 1.05 19.09 -3.75
N PHE A 9 1.24 19.00 -2.43
CA PHE A 9 0.14 18.92 -1.48
C PHE A 9 0.46 19.65 -0.18
N ARG A 10 -0.56 20.33 0.38
CA ARG A 10 -0.50 21.00 1.68
C ARG A 10 -1.75 20.76 2.50
N TYR A 11 -1.59 20.65 3.83
CA TYR A 11 -2.69 20.70 4.78
C TYR A 11 -2.84 22.15 5.27
N GLY A 12 -3.92 22.82 4.86
CA GLY A 12 -4.03 24.26 5.07
C GLY A 12 -2.83 24.99 4.44
N ASP A 13 -2.05 25.71 5.26
CA ASP A 13 -0.86 26.44 4.82
C ASP A 13 0.44 25.63 4.94
N GLN A 14 0.39 24.44 5.55
CA GLN A 14 1.58 23.61 5.75
C GLN A 14 1.87 22.74 4.51
N PRO A 15 2.95 23.00 3.74
CA PRO A 15 3.32 22.16 2.61
C PRO A 15 3.90 20.83 3.09
N VAL A 16 3.44 19.73 2.49
CA VAL A 16 3.88 18.36 2.82
C VAL A 16 4.57 17.69 1.64
N LEU A 17 4.06 17.90 0.42
CA LEU A 17 4.70 17.43 -0.81
C LEU A 17 4.99 18.64 -1.72
N ARG A 18 6.16 18.64 -2.37
CA ARG A 18 6.65 19.73 -3.20
C ARG A 18 7.17 19.20 -4.52
N ASP A 19 6.52 19.57 -5.61
CA ASP A 19 6.91 19.29 -7.00
C ASP A 19 7.35 17.84 -7.25
N VAL A 20 6.59 16.89 -6.66
CA VAL A 20 6.88 15.47 -6.79
C VAL A 20 6.60 15.04 -8.23
N SER A 21 7.63 14.53 -8.90
CA SER A 21 7.51 13.94 -10.23
C SER A 21 8.07 12.53 -10.21
N LEU A 22 7.21 11.54 -10.51
CA LEU A 22 7.58 10.13 -10.57
C LEU A 22 6.71 9.38 -11.57
N ARG A 23 7.24 8.27 -12.06
CA ARG A 23 6.48 7.30 -12.86
C ARG A 23 6.79 5.89 -12.39
N LEU A 24 5.73 5.15 -12.03
CA LEU A 24 5.80 3.73 -11.72
C LEU A 24 5.11 2.95 -12.83
N GLU A 25 5.86 2.04 -13.43
CA GLU A 25 5.34 1.19 -14.51
C GLU A 25 4.46 0.07 -13.96
N ALA A 26 3.62 -0.49 -14.81
CA ALA A 26 2.85 -1.69 -14.48
C ALA A 26 3.79 -2.86 -14.18
N GLY A 27 3.42 -3.72 -13.25
CA GLY A 27 4.20 -4.89 -12.87
C GLY A 27 5.50 -4.57 -12.13
N SER A 28 5.70 -3.36 -11.61
CA SER A 28 6.90 -2.99 -10.88
C SER A 28 6.75 -3.13 -9.36
N LEU A 29 7.85 -3.44 -8.68
CA LEU A 29 7.95 -3.44 -7.22
C LEU A 29 8.77 -2.23 -6.77
N HIS A 30 8.16 -1.36 -5.97
CA HIS A 30 8.80 -0.16 -5.44
C HIS A 30 8.67 -0.06 -3.92
N PHE A 31 9.74 0.39 -3.29
CA PHE A 31 9.75 0.80 -1.89
C PHE A 31 9.86 2.33 -1.82
N LEU A 32 8.95 2.95 -1.09
CA LEU A 32 8.99 4.37 -0.75
C LEU A 32 9.57 4.52 0.65
N THR A 33 10.79 5.03 0.74
CA THR A 33 11.47 5.24 2.01
C THR A 33 11.63 6.73 2.34
N GLY A 34 11.81 7.03 3.61
CA GLY A 34 12.00 8.39 4.11
C GLY A 34 11.74 8.45 5.61
N ARG A 35 12.25 9.50 6.26
CA ARG A 35 12.05 9.71 7.70
C ARG A 35 10.56 9.81 8.05
N SER A 36 10.22 9.61 9.33
CA SER A 36 8.86 9.93 9.82
C SER A 36 8.55 11.40 9.48
N GLY A 37 7.32 11.69 9.03
CA GLY A 37 6.93 13.04 8.59
C GLY A 37 7.42 13.45 7.20
N ALA A 38 8.16 12.62 6.46
CA ALA A 38 8.64 12.98 5.11
C ALA A 38 7.52 13.13 4.06
N GLY A 39 6.28 12.69 4.37
CA GLY A 39 5.13 12.77 3.46
C GLY A 39 4.78 11.44 2.77
N LYS A 40 5.35 10.29 3.18
CA LYS A 40 5.06 8.97 2.59
C LYS A 40 3.57 8.65 2.56
N THR A 41 2.91 8.67 3.71
CA THR A 41 1.47 8.43 3.84
C THR A 41 0.65 9.43 3.01
N THR A 42 1.05 10.70 2.96
CA THR A 42 0.39 11.72 2.13
C THR A 42 0.49 11.39 0.64
N LEU A 43 1.66 10.94 0.19
CA LEU A 43 1.86 10.50 -1.19
C LEU A 43 0.97 9.29 -1.52
N LEU A 44 0.90 8.30 -0.62
CA LEU A 44 0.00 7.15 -0.80
C LEU A 44 -1.47 7.60 -0.82
N ARG A 45 -1.89 8.53 0.05
CA ARG A 45 -3.25 9.09 0.10
C ARG A 45 -3.66 9.78 -1.20
N LEU A 46 -2.73 10.43 -1.90
CA LEU A 46 -2.97 10.97 -3.25
C LEU A 46 -3.20 9.85 -4.26
N ILE A 47 -2.45 8.74 -4.18
CA ILE A 47 -2.58 7.61 -5.11
C ILE A 47 -3.95 6.95 -4.99
N TYR A 48 -4.44 6.66 -3.76
CA TYR A 48 -5.74 6.01 -3.61
C TYR A 48 -6.92 7.00 -3.50
N GLY A 49 -6.67 8.29 -3.75
CA GLY A 49 -7.72 9.31 -3.85
C GLY A 49 -8.39 9.68 -2.52
N ALA A 50 -7.67 9.53 -1.39
CA ALA A 50 -8.12 10.11 -0.11
C ALA A 50 -7.83 11.61 -0.04
N LEU A 51 -6.84 12.05 -0.83
CA LEU A 51 -6.45 13.45 -0.98
C LEU A 51 -6.41 13.80 -2.46
N THR A 52 -6.58 15.10 -2.77
CA THR A 52 -6.43 15.66 -4.10
C THR A 52 -5.21 16.57 -4.12
N PRO A 53 -4.32 16.51 -5.14
CA PRO A 53 -3.15 17.38 -5.19
C PRO A 53 -3.58 18.86 -5.23
N THR A 54 -2.85 19.71 -4.51
CA THR A 54 -3.10 21.17 -4.49
C THR A 54 -2.51 21.86 -5.72
N ALA A 55 -1.46 21.27 -6.33
CA ALA A 55 -0.89 21.70 -7.60
C ALA A 55 -0.33 20.49 -8.36
N GLY A 56 -0.06 20.64 -9.65
CA GLY A 56 0.40 19.56 -10.51
C GLY A 56 -0.69 18.53 -10.81
N ALA A 57 -0.31 17.32 -11.20
CA ALA A 57 -1.24 16.24 -11.55
C ALA A 57 -0.80 14.90 -10.95
N VAL A 58 -1.79 14.04 -10.65
CA VAL A 58 -1.60 12.66 -10.24
C VAL A 58 -2.51 11.79 -11.07
N ARG A 59 -1.96 10.78 -11.75
CA ARG A 59 -2.73 9.78 -12.50
C ARG A 59 -2.45 8.39 -11.95
N VAL A 60 -3.50 7.60 -11.76
CA VAL A 60 -3.43 6.24 -11.22
C VAL A 60 -4.30 5.32 -12.06
N LEU A 61 -3.71 4.25 -12.61
CA LEU A 61 -4.41 3.30 -13.50
C LEU A 61 -5.13 4.02 -14.67
N GLY A 62 -4.56 5.12 -15.16
CA GLY A 62 -5.15 5.96 -16.21
C GLY A 62 -6.17 7.00 -15.74
N GLN A 63 -6.60 6.94 -14.47
CA GLN A 63 -7.53 7.91 -13.89
C GLN A 63 -6.75 9.15 -13.41
N ASP A 64 -7.13 10.34 -13.90
CA ASP A 64 -6.66 11.61 -13.33
C ASP A 64 -7.36 11.84 -11.99
N MET A 65 -6.56 12.04 -10.93
CA MET A 65 -7.06 12.23 -9.56
C MET A 65 -7.50 13.68 -9.30
N ARG A 66 -7.06 14.62 -10.13
CA ARG A 66 -7.48 16.03 -10.05
C ARG A 66 -8.88 16.17 -10.63
N GLY A 67 -9.84 16.44 -9.76
CA GLY A 67 -11.26 16.56 -10.20
C GLY A 67 -11.98 15.22 -10.40
N ALA A 68 -11.39 14.09 -9.98
CA ALA A 68 -12.05 12.81 -10.02
C ALA A 68 -13.34 12.83 -9.19
N SER A 69 -14.45 12.37 -9.77
CA SER A 69 -15.71 12.23 -9.03
C SER A 69 -15.59 11.15 -7.96
N ARG A 70 -16.45 11.21 -6.92
CA ARG A 70 -16.53 10.16 -5.89
C ARG A 70 -16.74 8.77 -6.50
N LYS A 71 -17.52 8.67 -7.58
CA LYS A 71 -17.77 7.43 -8.30
C LYS A 71 -16.48 6.91 -8.97
N ALA A 72 -15.72 7.79 -9.63
CA ALA A 72 -14.45 7.43 -10.27
C ALA A 72 -13.42 6.94 -9.24
N VAL A 73 -13.29 7.63 -8.11
CA VAL A 73 -12.42 7.20 -6.99
C VAL A 73 -12.87 5.86 -6.41
N ALA A 74 -14.17 5.63 -6.24
CA ALA A 74 -14.68 4.35 -5.75
C ALA A 74 -14.38 3.19 -6.73
N LEU A 75 -14.53 3.41 -8.02
CA LEU A 75 -14.17 2.43 -9.05
C LEU A 75 -12.68 2.15 -9.09
N LEU A 76 -11.85 3.19 -8.95
CA LEU A 76 -10.40 3.04 -8.83
C LEU A 76 -10.04 2.15 -7.62
N ARG A 77 -10.58 2.47 -6.43
CA ARG A 77 -10.29 1.74 -5.19
C ARG A 77 -10.64 0.26 -5.25
N ARG A 78 -11.65 -0.15 -6.05
CA ARG A 78 -11.96 -1.57 -6.28
C ARG A 78 -10.85 -2.34 -6.99
N ARG A 79 -9.94 -1.65 -7.66
CA ARG A 79 -8.77 -2.23 -8.35
C ARG A 79 -7.50 -2.17 -7.51
N LEU A 80 -7.57 -1.57 -6.32
CA LEU A 80 -6.45 -1.41 -5.39
C LEU A 80 -6.56 -2.41 -4.24
N GLY A 81 -5.42 -2.94 -3.82
CA GLY A 81 -5.23 -3.58 -2.52
C GLY A 81 -4.57 -2.58 -1.58
N LEU A 82 -5.26 -2.20 -0.50
CA LEU A 82 -4.75 -1.20 0.44
C LEU A 82 -4.44 -1.87 1.78
N VAL A 83 -3.17 -1.78 2.19
CA VAL A 83 -2.71 -2.14 3.54
C VAL A 83 -2.34 -0.82 4.22
N LEU A 84 -3.20 -0.34 5.10
CA LEU A 84 -3.02 0.92 5.81
C LEU A 84 -2.38 0.66 7.18
N GLN A 85 -1.67 1.65 7.71
CA GLN A 85 -0.95 1.55 8.97
C GLN A 85 -1.86 1.18 10.15
N ASP A 86 -3.07 1.74 10.21
CA ASP A 86 -4.04 1.48 11.29
C ASP A 86 -4.89 0.21 11.06
N CYS A 87 -4.58 -0.59 10.04
CA CYS A 87 -5.30 -1.79 9.61
C CYS A 87 -6.77 -1.55 9.18
N ASP A 88 -7.50 -0.63 9.81
CA ASP A 88 -8.91 -0.29 9.55
C ASP A 88 -9.82 -1.53 9.42
N LEU A 89 -9.66 -2.52 10.31
CA LEU A 89 -10.54 -3.66 10.39
C LEU A 89 -11.88 -3.28 11.02
N LEU A 90 -12.95 -3.96 10.63
CA LEU A 90 -14.28 -3.76 11.20
C LEU A 90 -14.44 -4.68 12.43
N ASP A 91 -14.43 -4.10 13.62
CA ASP A 91 -14.42 -4.83 14.91
C ASP A 91 -15.64 -5.75 15.11
N HIS A 92 -16.77 -5.41 14.49
CA HIS A 92 -18.00 -6.20 14.57
C HIS A 92 -18.04 -7.38 13.60
N MET A 93 -17.08 -7.49 12.68
CA MET A 93 -16.95 -8.55 11.70
C MET A 93 -15.87 -9.57 12.11
N SER A 94 -16.03 -10.81 11.70
CA SER A 94 -15.02 -11.84 11.89
C SER A 94 -13.78 -11.60 11.00
N VAL A 95 -12.72 -12.38 11.23
CA VAL A 95 -11.53 -12.42 10.35
C VAL A 95 -11.95 -12.77 8.92
N ALA A 96 -12.76 -13.83 8.75
CA ALA A 96 -13.26 -14.24 7.43
C ALA A 96 -14.04 -13.11 6.75
N ASP A 97 -14.92 -12.44 7.49
CA ASP A 97 -15.72 -11.33 6.96
C ASP A 97 -14.90 -10.10 6.60
N ASN A 98 -13.88 -9.78 7.41
CA ASN A 98 -12.94 -8.71 7.09
C ASN A 98 -12.14 -9.00 5.82
N ILE A 99 -11.64 -10.24 5.65
CA ILE A 99 -10.96 -10.67 4.42
C ILE A 99 -11.91 -10.58 3.22
N ALA A 100 -13.16 -11.04 3.38
CA ALA A 100 -14.17 -11.07 2.32
C ALA A 100 -14.76 -9.69 1.96
N LEU A 101 -14.55 -8.67 2.79
CA LEU A 101 -15.19 -7.34 2.64
C LEU A 101 -15.04 -6.72 1.23
N PRO A 102 -13.85 -6.76 0.58
CA PRO A 102 -13.71 -6.22 -0.78
C PRO A 102 -14.54 -6.97 -1.82
N LEU A 103 -14.76 -8.26 -1.67
CA LEU A 103 -15.63 -9.06 -2.54
C LEU A 103 -17.09 -8.62 -2.40
N ARG A 104 -17.56 -8.41 -1.15
CA ARG A 104 -18.90 -7.86 -0.88
C ARG A 104 -19.09 -6.47 -1.52
N VAL A 105 -18.09 -5.60 -1.41
CA VAL A 105 -18.12 -4.24 -2.03
C VAL A 105 -18.19 -4.31 -3.55
N ARG A 106 -17.65 -5.37 -4.16
CA ARG A 106 -17.78 -5.63 -5.61
C ARG A 106 -19.11 -6.28 -5.99
N GLY A 107 -19.90 -6.77 -5.03
CA GLY A 107 -21.14 -7.49 -5.25
C GLY A 107 -20.92 -8.95 -5.65
N GLU A 108 -19.75 -9.52 -5.34
CA GLU A 108 -19.40 -10.91 -5.63
C GLU A 108 -20.06 -11.88 -4.62
N ARG A 109 -20.40 -13.06 -5.07
CA ARG A 109 -20.99 -14.11 -4.19
C ARG A 109 -19.87 -14.76 -3.38
N LEU A 110 -19.97 -14.68 -2.05
CA LEU A 110 -18.92 -15.15 -1.15
C LEU A 110 -18.71 -16.66 -1.22
N ASP A 111 -19.77 -17.44 -1.48
CA ASP A 111 -19.68 -18.89 -1.60
C ASP A 111 -18.69 -19.32 -2.69
N ALA A 112 -18.59 -18.54 -3.77
CA ALA A 112 -17.63 -18.80 -4.85
C ALA A 112 -16.16 -18.53 -4.46
N HIS A 113 -15.94 -17.79 -3.36
CA HIS A 113 -14.61 -17.38 -2.89
C HIS A 113 -14.21 -18.00 -1.55
N ARG A 114 -15.01 -18.95 -1.03
CA ARG A 114 -14.77 -19.56 0.28
C ARG A 114 -13.35 -20.17 0.37
N GLY A 115 -12.95 -20.94 -0.64
CA GLY A 115 -11.60 -21.53 -0.70
C GLY A 115 -10.51 -20.45 -0.69
N ASN A 116 -10.66 -19.37 -1.47
CA ASN A 116 -9.70 -18.29 -1.51
C ASN A 116 -9.55 -17.57 -0.14
N ILE A 117 -10.66 -17.44 0.61
CA ILE A 117 -10.64 -16.84 1.96
C ILE A 117 -9.89 -17.77 2.92
N GLU A 118 -10.20 -19.09 2.88
CA GLU A 118 -9.55 -20.10 3.70
C GLU A 118 -8.05 -20.21 3.39
N ASP A 119 -7.67 -20.20 2.11
CA ASP A 119 -6.27 -20.24 1.65
C ASP A 119 -5.48 -19.01 2.12
N LEU A 120 -6.06 -17.81 1.98
CA LEU A 120 -5.42 -16.59 2.47
C LEU A 120 -5.31 -16.60 3.99
N ALA A 121 -6.32 -17.05 4.71
CA ALA A 121 -6.29 -17.17 6.16
C ALA A 121 -5.22 -18.18 6.64
N ALA A 122 -5.09 -19.31 5.93
CA ALA A 122 -4.03 -20.28 6.20
C ALA A 122 -2.64 -19.68 5.93
N TRP A 123 -2.51 -18.98 4.81
CA TRP A 123 -1.25 -18.34 4.42
C TRP A 123 -0.78 -17.28 5.45
N ILE A 124 -1.70 -16.47 6.01
CA ILE A 124 -1.38 -15.50 7.07
C ILE A 124 -1.27 -16.16 8.46
N GLY A 125 -1.42 -17.48 8.59
CA GLY A 125 -1.33 -18.23 9.84
C GLY A 125 -2.54 -18.03 10.76
N LEU A 126 -3.73 -17.76 10.23
CA LEU A 126 -4.97 -17.52 10.98
C LEU A 126 -6.13 -18.45 10.57
N ALA A 127 -5.83 -19.61 9.96
CA ALA A 127 -6.86 -20.58 9.56
C ALA A 127 -7.78 -21.02 10.72
N ALA A 128 -7.20 -21.19 11.93
CA ALA A 128 -7.96 -21.56 13.14
C ALA A 128 -8.70 -20.38 13.79
N ARG A 129 -8.58 -19.17 13.25
CA ARG A 129 -9.10 -17.91 13.83
C ARG A 129 -10.09 -17.20 12.91
N LEU A 130 -10.65 -17.90 11.92
CA LEU A 130 -11.57 -17.31 10.91
C LEU A 130 -12.79 -16.64 11.56
N ASP A 131 -13.31 -17.20 12.65
CA ASP A 131 -14.47 -16.69 13.38
C ASP A 131 -14.12 -15.63 14.44
N ALA A 132 -12.83 -15.46 14.78
CA ALA A 132 -12.38 -14.46 15.74
C ALA A 132 -12.64 -13.05 15.21
N ARG A 133 -12.79 -12.08 16.13
CA ARG A 133 -12.98 -10.66 15.81
C ARG A 133 -11.70 -9.87 16.07
N PRO A 134 -11.50 -8.72 15.41
CA PRO A 134 -10.31 -7.90 15.55
C PRO A 134 -9.91 -7.55 17.00
N PRO A 135 -10.83 -7.28 17.95
CA PRO A 135 -10.46 -7.05 19.36
C PRO A 135 -9.81 -8.28 20.06
N GLU A 136 -10.02 -9.50 19.53
CA GLU A 136 -9.45 -10.73 20.05
C GLU A 136 -8.06 -11.04 19.48
N LEU A 137 -7.60 -10.23 18.53
CA LEU A 137 -6.34 -10.41 17.81
C LEU A 137 -5.25 -9.50 18.37
N SER A 138 -4.00 -9.98 18.35
CA SER A 138 -2.83 -9.14 18.53
C SER A 138 -2.70 -8.10 17.38
N SER A 139 -1.87 -7.07 17.59
CA SER A 139 -1.59 -6.06 16.55
C SER A 139 -1.04 -6.71 15.27
N GLY A 140 -0.10 -7.65 15.44
CA GLY A 140 0.48 -8.38 14.31
C GLY A 140 -0.53 -9.27 13.57
N GLU A 141 -1.47 -9.92 14.29
CA GLU A 141 -2.55 -10.69 13.68
C GLU A 141 -3.49 -9.75 12.89
N ARG A 142 -3.88 -8.61 13.45
CA ARG A 142 -4.68 -7.59 12.73
C ARG A 142 -4.00 -7.12 11.45
N GLN A 143 -2.69 -6.85 11.51
CA GLN A 143 -1.92 -6.46 10.34
C GLN A 143 -1.96 -7.54 9.25
N ARG A 144 -1.80 -8.83 9.62
CA ARG A 144 -1.89 -9.94 8.68
C ARG A 144 -3.29 -10.06 8.05
N VAL A 145 -4.36 -9.86 8.83
CA VAL A 145 -5.74 -9.82 8.28
C VAL A 145 -5.90 -8.67 7.29
N ALA A 146 -5.36 -7.48 7.59
CA ALA A 146 -5.40 -6.34 6.67
C ALA A 146 -4.68 -6.63 5.34
N VAL A 147 -3.55 -7.35 5.39
CA VAL A 147 -2.84 -7.82 4.19
C VAL A 147 -3.72 -8.79 3.37
N ALA A 148 -4.29 -9.82 4.00
CA ALA A 148 -5.16 -10.78 3.32
C ALA A 148 -6.37 -10.09 2.70
N ARG A 149 -7.03 -9.18 3.43
CA ARG A 149 -8.14 -8.36 2.92
C ARG A 149 -7.75 -7.56 1.68
N ALA A 150 -6.56 -6.99 1.66
CA ALA A 150 -6.08 -6.20 0.53
C ALA A 150 -5.89 -7.05 -0.74
N LEU A 151 -5.66 -8.36 -0.60
CA LEU A 151 -5.25 -9.23 -1.69
C LEU A 151 -6.36 -10.14 -2.23
N ILE A 152 -7.44 -10.36 -1.47
CA ILE A 152 -8.52 -11.28 -1.84
C ILE A 152 -9.10 -11.02 -3.24
N THR A 153 -9.07 -9.78 -3.70
CA THR A 153 -9.60 -9.38 -5.01
C THR A 153 -8.56 -9.41 -6.13
N THR A 154 -7.37 -9.96 -5.90
CA THR A 154 -6.25 -9.98 -6.87
C THR A 154 -6.04 -8.61 -7.54
N PRO A 155 -5.71 -7.56 -6.79
CA PRO A 155 -5.70 -6.18 -7.27
C PRO A 155 -4.64 -5.94 -8.35
N ASP A 156 -4.85 -4.91 -9.20
CA ASP A 156 -3.86 -4.48 -10.19
C ASP A 156 -2.66 -3.76 -9.54
N LEU A 157 -2.93 -3.07 -8.42
CA LEU A 157 -1.95 -2.30 -7.67
C LEU A 157 -2.14 -2.52 -6.17
N VAL A 158 -1.10 -2.96 -5.51
CA VAL A 158 -1.03 -3.06 -4.04
C VAL A 158 -0.28 -1.85 -3.50
N ILE A 159 -0.87 -1.19 -2.51
CA ILE A 159 -0.27 -0.08 -1.77
C ILE A 159 -0.24 -0.48 -0.30
N ALA A 160 0.95 -0.49 0.28
CA ALA A 160 1.13 -0.81 1.69
C ALA A 160 1.87 0.32 2.42
N ASP A 161 1.31 0.77 3.54
CA ASP A 161 1.92 1.77 4.41
C ASP A 161 2.36 1.10 5.71
N GLU A 162 3.69 0.97 5.89
CA GLU A 162 4.37 0.30 7.02
C GLU A 162 3.80 -1.10 7.32
N PRO A 163 3.70 -2.01 6.32
CA PRO A 163 2.96 -3.28 6.48
C PRO A 163 3.59 -4.28 7.45
N THR A 164 4.81 -4.00 7.91
CA THR A 164 5.57 -4.88 8.82
C THR A 164 5.90 -4.22 10.16
N GLY A 165 5.32 -3.05 10.46
CA GLY A 165 5.65 -2.27 11.65
C GLY A 165 5.33 -2.97 12.98
N ASP A 166 4.25 -3.75 13.01
CA ASP A 166 3.71 -4.37 14.22
C ASP A 166 3.74 -5.91 14.19
N VAL A 167 4.56 -6.51 13.33
CA VAL A 167 4.67 -7.97 13.21
C VAL A 167 6.07 -8.46 13.58
N ASP A 168 6.17 -9.73 14.00
CA ASP A 168 7.44 -10.39 14.21
C ASP A 168 8.22 -10.61 12.91
N GLU A 169 9.51 -10.97 13.02
CA GLU A 169 10.40 -11.13 11.87
C GLU A 169 9.92 -12.23 10.90
N GLU A 170 9.32 -13.30 11.40
CA GLU A 170 8.81 -14.41 10.58
C GLU A 170 7.59 -13.95 9.78
N ALA A 171 6.66 -13.24 10.41
CA ALA A 171 5.49 -12.67 9.71
C ALA A 171 5.90 -11.57 8.72
N ALA A 172 6.88 -10.73 9.05
CA ALA A 172 7.42 -9.74 8.13
C ALA A 172 8.05 -10.40 6.90
N ALA A 173 8.77 -11.50 7.07
CA ALA A 173 9.33 -12.27 5.97
C ALA A 173 8.23 -12.84 5.07
N ARG A 174 7.18 -13.43 5.63
CA ARG A 174 6.02 -13.92 4.86
C ARG A 174 5.31 -12.83 4.08
N ILE A 175 5.09 -11.66 4.69
CA ILE A 175 4.49 -10.50 3.99
C ILE A 175 5.39 -10.06 2.81
N LEU A 176 6.70 -10.05 3.00
CA LEU A 176 7.64 -9.73 1.92
C LEU A 176 7.57 -10.77 0.80
N ASP A 177 7.54 -12.07 1.14
CA ASP A 177 7.43 -13.16 0.16
C ASP A 177 6.22 -12.95 -0.74
N LEU A 178 5.08 -12.61 -0.13
CA LEU A 178 3.86 -12.34 -0.87
C LEU A 178 3.99 -11.14 -1.82
N PHE A 179 4.60 -10.04 -1.39
CA PHE A 179 4.82 -8.90 -2.28
C PHE A 179 5.71 -9.26 -3.47
N ILE A 180 6.71 -10.13 -3.25
CA ILE A 180 7.58 -10.64 -4.31
C ILE A 180 6.80 -11.56 -5.26
N GLU A 181 5.95 -12.45 -4.73
CA GLU A 181 5.09 -13.32 -5.54
C GLU A 181 4.09 -12.54 -6.38
N LEU A 182 3.44 -11.52 -5.80
CA LEU A 182 2.55 -10.62 -6.54
C LEU A 182 3.28 -9.89 -7.67
N HIS A 183 4.50 -9.41 -7.40
CA HIS A 183 5.34 -8.79 -8.42
C HIS A 183 5.72 -9.79 -9.52
N ALA A 184 6.09 -11.03 -9.17
CA ALA A 184 6.39 -12.09 -10.13
C ALA A 184 5.16 -12.47 -10.98
N ALA A 185 3.95 -12.37 -10.39
CA ALA A 185 2.67 -12.52 -11.10
C ALA A 185 2.27 -11.27 -11.93
N GLY A 186 3.18 -10.30 -12.10
CA GLY A 186 2.96 -9.09 -12.89
C GLY A 186 2.13 -8.01 -12.22
N ARG A 187 1.86 -8.10 -10.91
CA ARG A 187 1.15 -7.06 -10.17
C ARG A 187 2.09 -5.93 -9.78
N THR A 188 1.55 -4.73 -9.71
CA THR A 188 2.32 -3.56 -9.25
C THR A 188 2.23 -3.47 -7.73
N VAL A 189 3.37 -3.30 -7.08
CA VAL A 189 3.44 -3.21 -5.61
C VAL A 189 4.23 -1.97 -5.21
N LEU A 190 3.64 -1.15 -4.35
CA LEU A 190 4.26 0.03 -3.73
C LEU A 190 4.18 -0.09 -2.22
N VAL A 191 5.33 -0.22 -1.57
CA VAL A 191 5.44 -0.36 -0.11
C VAL A 191 6.13 0.87 0.46
N ALA A 192 5.45 1.64 1.30
CA ALA A 192 6.09 2.67 2.10
C ALA A 192 6.61 2.02 3.40
N THR A 193 7.90 2.16 3.65
CA THR A 193 8.53 1.67 4.87
C THR A 193 9.82 2.40 5.20
N HIS A 194 10.18 2.42 6.45
CA HIS A 194 11.49 2.86 6.93
C HIS A 194 12.45 1.70 7.21
N ASP A 195 11.98 0.45 7.07
CA ASP A 195 12.80 -0.75 7.28
C ASP A 195 13.74 -1.01 6.09
N LEU A 196 15.00 -0.58 6.25
CA LEU A 196 16.04 -0.79 5.24
C LEU A 196 16.49 -2.26 5.12
N ALA A 197 16.28 -3.08 6.16
CA ALA A 197 16.61 -4.51 6.09
C ALA A 197 15.62 -5.24 5.19
N LEU A 198 14.32 -4.94 5.34
CA LEU A 198 13.27 -5.43 4.46
C LEU A 198 13.54 -5.07 3.00
N ILE A 199 13.90 -3.81 2.73
CA ILE A 199 14.22 -3.33 1.36
C ILE A 199 15.39 -4.11 0.78
N ARG A 200 16.48 -4.31 1.54
CA ARG A 200 17.66 -5.08 1.09
C ARG A 200 17.31 -6.54 0.83
N LYS A 201 16.52 -7.18 1.71
CA LYS A 201 16.03 -8.56 1.50
C LYS A 201 15.23 -8.65 0.18
N ALA A 202 14.36 -7.68 -0.10
CA ALA A 202 13.58 -7.62 -1.35
C ALA A 202 14.48 -7.46 -2.58
N GLN A 203 15.44 -6.54 -2.54
CA GLN A 203 16.36 -6.26 -3.66
C GLN A 203 17.28 -7.44 -4.00
N GLY A 204 17.62 -8.27 -3.02
CA GLY A 204 18.37 -9.52 -3.23
C GLY A 204 17.55 -10.62 -3.91
N ARG A 205 16.23 -10.50 -3.98
CA ARG A 205 15.32 -11.57 -4.45
C ARG A 205 14.45 -11.17 -5.65
N ALA A 206 14.24 -9.88 -5.84
CA ALA A 206 13.40 -9.35 -6.91
C ALA A 206 13.95 -8.03 -7.46
N LYS A 207 13.50 -7.64 -8.67
CA LYS A 207 13.85 -6.34 -9.26
C LYS A 207 13.10 -5.19 -8.58
N ALA A 208 13.40 -4.97 -7.29
CA ALA A 208 12.81 -3.93 -6.48
C ALA A 208 13.57 -2.61 -6.60
N ARG A 209 12.84 -1.51 -6.76
CA ARG A 209 13.40 -0.14 -6.84
C ARG A 209 13.06 0.63 -5.57
N THR A 210 13.93 1.55 -5.18
CA THR A 210 13.70 2.40 -4.00
C THR A 210 13.51 3.86 -4.43
N LEU A 211 12.45 4.46 -3.92
CA LEU A 211 12.16 5.89 -3.99
C LEU A 211 12.43 6.49 -2.61
N ARG A 212 13.20 7.55 -2.55
CA ARG A 212 13.47 8.25 -1.28
C ARG A 212 12.75 9.59 -1.25
N LEU A 213 11.89 9.74 -0.26
CA LEU A 213 11.20 11.00 0.03
C LEU A 213 11.89 11.71 1.20
N GLU A 214 12.28 12.96 1.01
CA GLU A 214 12.92 13.77 2.03
C GLU A 214 12.35 15.20 2.01
N ALA A 215 11.87 15.68 3.14
CA ALA A 215 11.24 16.99 3.28
C ALA A 215 10.19 17.32 2.19
N GLY A 216 9.39 16.30 1.82
CA GLY A 216 8.31 16.43 0.84
C GLY A 216 8.75 16.37 -0.62
N ALA A 217 10.03 16.18 -0.92
CA ALA A 217 10.55 16.05 -2.28
C ALA A 217 11.13 14.64 -2.53
N LEU A 218 11.04 14.15 -3.76
CA LEU A 218 11.71 12.92 -4.15
C LEU A 218 13.19 13.18 -4.45
N ILE A 219 14.05 12.42 -3.77
CA ILE A 219 15.48 12.41 -4.07
C ILE A 219 15.73 11.35 -5.14
N ARG A 220 16.26 11.75 -6.29
CA ARG A 220 16.72 10.81 -7.33
C ARG A 220 17.95 10.06 -6.81
N ALA A 221 17.95 8.75 -6.92
CA ALA A 221 19.14 7.94 -6.71
C ALA A 221 20.23 8.43 -7.69
N GLY A 222 21.31 9.02 -7.16
CA GLY A 222 22.41 9.59 -7.96
C GLY A 222 22.71 11.08 -7.75
N ALA A 223 21.84 11.84 -7.10
CA ALA A 223 22.19 13.19 -6.66
C ALA A 223 22.99 13.09 -5.35
N ALA A 224 24.31 13.09 -5.46
CA ALA A 224 25.18 13.29 -4.30
C ALA A 224 24.72 14.56 -3.58
N LEU A 225 24.55 14.45 -2.27
CA LEU A 225 24.24 15.57 -1.39
C LEU A 225 25.28 16.67 -1.63
N SER A 226 24.96 17.69 -2.42
CA SER A 226 25.69 18.94 -2.40
C SER A 226 25.43 19.56 -1.02
N ARG A 227 26.44 19.50 -0.15
CA ARG A 227 26.43 20.19 1.14
C ARG A 227 26.05 21.65 0.89
N PRO A 228 25.15 22.25 1.68
CA PRO A 228 24.95 23.67 1.61
C PRO A 228 26.31 24.35 1.93
N ARG A 229 26.77 25.17 1.01
CA ARG A 229 27.91 26.07 1.30
C ARG A 229 27.49 27.00 2.44
N ARG A 230 28.33 27.05 3.46
CA ARG A 230 28.23 28.02 4.56
C ARG A 230 28.36 29.45 4.03
#